data_b414d8a0f17f15558909bfee3d9c7b23
#
_entry.id   b414d8a0f17f15558909bfee3d9c7b23
#
_cell.length_a   1.000
_cell.length_b   1.000
_cell.length_c   1.000
_cell.angle_alpha   90.00
_cell.angle_beta   90.00
_cell.angle_gamma   90.00
#
_symmetry.space_group_name_H-M   'P 1'
#
loop_
_entity.id
_entity.type
_entity.pdbx_description
1 polymer ?
#
loop_
_entity_poly.entity_id
_entity_poly.type
_entity_poly.pdbx_seq_one_letter_code
_entity_poly.pdbx_strand_id
1 'polypeptide(L)'
;MEPQFIDLTEENLPLEHLCCIIRSRKPHPGVEAKRRWLAERLREGHVFRKLDVKAPVFIEYAPLETAWVPVEGNNYLYLYCLWVTGGFQGKGYGRALMESCLADARAKGKSGVCMLGAAKQKAWLSDQGFAGAYGFQPVDAADSGYQLLALSFAGTVPRFAPGAKRGTIEEQDLTIYFSPQCPYI
;
A
#
# COMPACT_ATOMS: atom_id res chain seq x y z
N MET A 1 22.28 10.30 -13.52
CA MET A 1 22.47 9.51 -12.28
C MET A 1 21.19 8.70 -12.10
N GLU A 2 21.29 7.40 -12.01
CA GLU A 2 20.13 6.56 -11.73
C GLU A 2 19.57 6.86 -10.34
N PRO A 3 18.23 6.83 -10.16
CA PRO A 3 17.64 7.08 -8.86
C PRO A 3 18.06 5.97 -7.88
N GLN A 4 18.63 6.37 -6.76
CA GLN A 4 18.97 5.43 -5.70
C GLN A 4 17.76 5.23 -4.81
N PHE A 5 17.25 4.01 -4.74
CA PHE A 5 16.20 3.59 -3.80
C PHE A 5 16.80 2.82 -2.63
N ILE A 6 16.22 3.00 -1.46
CA ILE A 6 16.54 2.22 -0.26
C ILE A 6 15.29 1.52 0.24
N ASP A 7 15.45 0.31 0.75
CA ASP A 7 14.42 -0.38 1.51
C ASP A 7 14.59 -0.04 2.99
N LEU A 8 13.47 0.16 3.69
CA LEU A 8 13.52 0.33 5.13
C LEU A 8 13.85 -0.99 5.81
N THR A 9 14.74 -0.89 6.78
CA THR A 9 15.17 -1.97 7.67
C THR A 9 15.00 -1.55 9.11
N GLU A 10 15.13 -2.46 10.07
CA GLU A 10 15.09 -2.11 11.49
C GLU A 10 16.14 -1.05 11.85
N GLU A 11 17.29 -1.04 11.16
CA GLU A 11 18.40 -0.13 11.41
C GLU A 11 18.12 1.31 10.94
N ASN A 12 17.56 1.50 9.71
CA ASN A 12 17.33 2.83 9.15
C ASN A 12 15.93 3.39 9.46
N LEU A 13 14.98 2.53 9.84
CA LEU A 13 13.60 2.90 10.16
C LEU A 13 13.46 4.08 11.15
N PRO A 14 14.30 4.23 12.20
CA PRO A 14 14.21 5.38 13.11
C PRO A 14 14.51 6.73 12.45
N LEU A 15 15.27 6.74 11.38
CA LEU A 15 15.77 7.96 10.73
C LEU A 15 14.88 8.42 9.57
N GLU A 16 14.01 7.53 9.08
CA GLU A 16 13.27 7.74 7.85
C GLU A 16 11.83 8.19 8.09
N HIS A 17 11.28 8.93 7.14
CA HIS A 17 9.86 9.32 7.18
C HIS A 17 8.98 8.17 6.67
N LEU A 18 7.75 8.07 7.21
CA LEU A 18 6.85 6.93 7.01
C LEU A 18 5.48 7.31 6.46
N CYS A 19 5.27 8.57 6.07
CA CYS A 19 3.95 9.05 5.66
C CYS A 19 4.02 9.97 4.44
N CYS A 20 3.03 9.86 3.55
CA CYS A 20 2.90 10.72 2.37
C CYS A 20 2.50 12.17 2.73
N ILE A 21 1.67 12.36 3.75
CA ILE A 21 1.04 13.65 4.06
C ILE A 21 1.60 14.28 5.33
N ILE A 22 1.81 13.50 6.40
CA ILE A 22 2.31 14.05 7.67
C ILE A 22 3.79 14.41 7.52
N ARG A 23 4.06 15.71 7.43
CA ARG A 23 5.40 16.29 7.25
C ARG A 23 5.84 17.12 8.46
N SER A 24 5.13 17.00 9.57
CA SER A 24 5.44 17.77 10.78
C SER A 24 6.85 17.47 11.28
N ARG A 25 7.59 18.53 11.65
CA ARG A 25 8.85 18.39 12.40
C ARG A 25 8.62 17.99 13.86
N LYS A 26 7.38 18.10 14.33
CA LYS A 26 6.99 17.68 15.69
C LYS A 26 6.65 16.18 15.66
N PRO A 27 6.96 15.46 16.74
CA PRO A 27 6.52 14.08 16.89
C PRO A 27 5.01 13.96 16.66
N HIS A 28 4.60 12.97 15.89
CA HIS A 28 3.19 12.69 15.63
C HIS A 28 2.88 11.26 16.11
N PRO A 29 1.89 11.08 16.99
CA PRO A 29 1.64 9.78 17.61
C PRO A 29 1.32 8.68 16.59
N GLY A 30 0.60 9.00 15.51
CA GLY A 30 0.32 8.05 14.44
C GLY A 30 1.57 7.60 13.68
N VAL A 31 2.56 8.50 13.48
CA VAL A 31 3.82 8.14 12.82
C VAL A 31 4.64 7.23 13.72
N GLU A 32 4.66 7.48 15.03
CA GLU A 32 5.36 6.62 16.00
C GLU A 32 4.65 5.26 16.13
N ALA A 33 3.33 5.22 16.08
CA ALA A 33 2.57 3.97 16.04
C ALA A 33 2.90 3.16 14.77
N LYS A 34 2.94 3.82 13.60
CA LYS A 34 3.36 3.18 12.35
C LYS A 34 4.79 2.65 12.43
N ARG A 35 5.71 3.42 13.02
CA ARG A 35 7.11 3.01 13.16
C ARG A 35 7.25 1.68 13.91
N ARG A 36 6.59 1.58 15.07
CA ARG A 36 6.56 0.33 15.86
C ARG A 36 5.92 -0.82 15.11
N TRP A 37 4.76 -0.57 14.50
CA TRP A 37 4.05 -1.54 13.69
C TRP A 37 4.90 -2.04 12.51
N LEU A 38 5.53 -1.13 11.76
CA LEU A 38 6.33 -1.47 10.60
C LEU A 38 7.58 -2.30 10.98
N ALA A 39 8.23 -1.99 12.10
CA ALA A 39 9.38 -2.77 12.58
C ALA A 39 9.04 -4.27 12.74
N GLU A 40 7.84 -4.58 13.22
CA GLU A 40 7.36 -5.97 13.32
C GLU A 40 7.04 -6.55 11.93
N ARG A 41 6.39 -5.76 11.08
CA ARG A 41 5.94 -6.22 9.74
C ARG A 41 7.08 -6.47 8.78
N LEU A 42 8.22 -5.78 8.91
CA LEU A 42 9.40 -6.03 8.07
C LEU A 42 9.84 -7.51 8.12
N ARG A 43 9.72 -8.14 9.29
CA ARG A 43 10.03 -9.58 9.48
C ARG A 43 9.04 -10.51 8.78
N GLU A 44 7.86 -10.03 8.44
CA GLU A 44 6.81 -10.76 7.72
C GLU A 44 6.86 -10.53 6.20
N GLY A 45 7.91 -9.86 5.71
CA GLY A 45 8.09 -9.58 4.29
C GLY A 45 7.45 -8.28 3.80
N HIS A 46 7.02 -7.42 4.71
CA HIS A 46 6.57 -6.06 4.38
C HIS A 46 7.74 -5.25 3.80
N VAL A 47 7.49 -4.52 2.74
CA VAL A 47 8.49 -3.68 2.07
C VAL A 47 8.01 -2.23 2.08
N PHE A 48 8.86 -1.35 2.56
CA PHE A 48 8.75 0.08 2.39
C PHE A 48 9.99 0.57 1.64
N ARG A 49 9.85 0.78 0.34
CA ARG A 49 10.94 1.23 -0.56
C ARG A 49 10.77 2.70 -0.87
N LYS A 50 11.80 3.48 -0.68
CA LYS A 50 11.76 4.92 -0.92
C LYS A 50 12.98 5.40 -1.72
N LEU A 51 12.83 6.54 -2.41
CA LEU A 51 13.97 7.28 -2.94
C LEU A 51 14.86 7.75 -1.77
N ASP A 52 16.16 7.63 -1.92
CA ASP A 52 17.14 8.08 -0.90
C ASP A 52 17.21 9.62 -0.84
N VAL A 53 16.13 10.20 -0.37
CA VAL A 53 15.96 11.64 -0.15
C VAL A 53 15.01 11.88 1.04
N LYS A 54 15.03 13.10 1.58
CA LYS A 54 14.12 13.49 2.67
C LYS A 54 12.65 13.67 2.23
N ALA A 55 12.40 13.76 0.92
CA ALA A 55 11.05 13.95 0.39
C ALA A 55 10.26 12.62 0.37
N PRO A 56 8.91 12.64 0.56
CA PRO A 56 8.09 11.45 0.48
C PRO A 56 7.93 11.00 -0.99
N VAL A 57 8.77 10.07 -1.40
CA VAL A 57 8.75 9.36 -2.68
C VAL A 57 8.96 7.89 -2.37
N PHE A 58 7.91 7.09 -2.34
CA PHE A 58 7.99 5.72 -1.87
C PHE A 58 6.86 4.83 -2.39
N ILE A 59 7.06 3.54 -2.23
CA ILE A 59 6.06 2.48 -2.38
C ILE A 59 6.07 1.59 -1.14
N GLU A 60 4.88 1.13 -0.72
CA GLU A 60 4.69 0.28 0.44
C GLU A 60 3.79 -0.90 0.08
N TYR A 61 4.26 -2.12 0.29
CA TYR A 61 3.53 -3.36 0.00
C TYR A 61 3.95 -4.50 0.92
N ALA A 62 3.10 -5.51 1.03
CA ALA A 62 3.37 -6.72 1.81
C ALA A 62 2.79 -7.97 1.15
N PRO A 63 3.18 -9.19 1.55
CA PRO A 63 2.42 -10.38 1.23
C PRO A 63 0.97 -10.21 1.71
N LEU A 64 0.00 -10.57 0.87
CA LEU A 64 -1.42 -10.40 1.20
C LEU A 64 -1.80 -11.16 2.48
N GLU A 65 -1.16 -12.29 2.72
CA GLU A 65 -1.36 -13.15 3.87
C GLU A 65 -1.04 -12.45 5.21
N THR A 66 -0.16 -11.45 5.19
CA THR A 66 0.26 -10.67 6.37
C THR A 66 -0.15 -9.20 6.29
N ALA A 67 -0.99 -8.84 5.33
CA ALA A 67 -1.28 -7.45 5.01
C ALA A 67 -2.26 -6.75 5.96
N TRP A 68 -2.92 -7.44 6.86
CA TRP A 68 -3.91 -6.87 7.80
C TRP A 68 -5.01 -6.05 7.11
N VAL A 69 -5.47 -6.54 5.97
CA VAL A 69 -6.53 -5.93 5.18
C VAL A 69 -7.68 -6.92 5.00
N PRO A 70 -8.93 -6.47 4.88
CA PRO A 70 -10.08 -7.35 4.72
C PRO A 70 -10.19 -7.85 3.27
N VAL A 71 -9.12 -8.48 2.78
CA VAL A 71 -9.02 -9.06 1.44
C VAL A 71 -8.60 -10.51 1.57
N GLU A 72 -9.35 -11.40 0.94
CA GLU A 72 -9.05 -12.82 0.82
C GLU A 72 -8.37 -13.09 -0.52
N GLY A 73 -7.31 -13.87 -0.47
CA GLY A 73 -6.56 -14.28 -1.65
C GLY A 73 -5.33 -15.06 -1.24
N ASN A 74 -4.67 -15.65 -2.21
CA ASN A 74 -3.47 -16.43 -1.95
C ASN A 74 -2.34 -16.03 -2.88
N ASN A 75 -1.17 -15.91 -2.31
CA ASN A 75 0.07 -15.64 -3.03
C ASN A 75 0.09 -14.34 -3.83
N TYR A 76 -0.53 -13.26 -3.32
CA TYR A 76 -0.46 -11.90 -3.87
C TYR A 76 0.43 -11.01 -3.02
N LEU A 77 0.91 -9.90 -3.61
CA LEU A 77 1.33 -8.74 -2.85
C LEU A 77 0.16 -7.77 -2.74
N TYR A 78 -0.02 -7.19 -1.56
CA TYR A 78 -0.94 -6.07 -1.35
C TYR A 78 -0.18 -4.75 -1.35
N LEU A 79 -0.48 -3.88 -2.31
CA LEU A 79 0.09 -2.54 -2.43
C LEU A 79 -0.75 -1.55 -1.61
N TYR A 80 -0.17 -1.06 -0.50
CA TYR A 80 -0.84 -0.10 0.38
C TYR A 80 -0.80 1.31 -0.17
N CYS A 81 0.38 1.76 -0.61
CA CYS A 81 0.60 3.14 -1.03
C CYS A 81 1.73 3.24 -2.05
N LEU A 82 1.53 4.07 -3.06
CA LEU A 82 2.57 4.60 -3.92
C LEU A 82 2.42 6.11 -3.93
N TRP A 83 3.47 6.82 -3.54
CA TRP A 83 3.44 8.26 -3.43
C TRP A 83 4.67 8.92 -4.02
N VAL A 84 4.45 9.95 -4.83
CA VAL A 84 5.50 10.82 -5.38
C VAL A 84 5.11 12.27 -5.13
N THR A 85 5.82 12.94 -4.25
CA THR A 85 5.53 14.34 -3.91
C THR A 85 5.84 15.32 -5.06
N GLY A 86 5.10 16.42 -5.15
CA GLY A 86 5.03 17.37 -6.26
C GLY A 86 6.33 17.64 -7.02
N GLY A 87 7.39 18.13 -6.35
CA GLY A 87 8.66 18.43 -7.01
C GLY A 87 9.42 17.22 -7.63
N PHE A 88 8.95 16.00 -7.37
CA PHE A 88 9.49 14.73 -7.89
C PHE A 88 8.60 14.09 -8.94
N GLN A 89 7.40 14.60 -9.16
CA GLN A 89 6.48 14.12 -10.21
C GLN A 89 7.06 14.38 -11.60
N GLY A 90 6.64 13.57 -12.59
CA GLY A 90 7.08 13.68 -13.98
C GLY A 90 8.50 13.19 -14.25
N LYS A 91 9.26 12.74 -13.24
CA LYS A 91 10.66 12.31 -13.35
C LYS A 91 10.85 10.78 -13.42
N GLY A 92 9.78 10.02 -13.60
CA GLY A 92 9.84 8.57 -13.72
C GLY A 92 9.90 7.79 -12.39
N TYR A 93 9.97 8.43 -11.23
CA TYR A 93 10.10 7.74 -9.95
C TYR A 93 8.92 6.83 -9.61
N GLY A 94 7.70 7.26 -9.90
CA GLY A 94 6.51 6.41 -9.70
C GLY A 94 6.57 5.14 -10.55
N ARG A 95 7.04 5.27 -11.80
CA ARG A 95 7.27 4.14 -12.69
C ARG A 95 8.30 3.19 -12.09
N ALA A 96 9.48 3.67 -11.73
CA ALA A 96 10.55 2.85 -11.18
C ALA A 96 10.11 2.12 -9.89
N LEU A 97 9.35 2.78 -9.00
CA LEU A 97 8.80 2.17 -7.80
C LEU A 97 7.78 1.06 -8.12
N MET A 98 6.85 1.31 -9.04
CA MET A 98 5.86 0.28 -9.45
C MET A 98 6.56 -0.91 -10.11
N GLU A 99 7.48 -0.66 -11.04
CA GLU A 99 8.26 -1.71 -11.72
C GLU A 99 9.05 -2.55 -10.72
N SER A 100 9.62 -1.92 -9.68
CA SER A 100 10.33 -2.64 -8.63
C SER A 100 9.40 -3.56 -7.83
N CYS A 101 8.19 -3.12 -7.49
CA CYS A 101 7.19 -3.95 -6.82
C CYS A 101 6.77 -5.15 -7.69
N LEU A 102 6.52 -4.90 -8.98
CA LEU A 102 6.16 -5.95 -9.93
C LEU A 102 7.31 -6.95 -10.16
N ALA A 103 8.55 -6.47 -10.17
CA ALA A 103 9.74 -7.33 -10.25
C ALA A 103 9.86 -8.20 -9.00
N ASP A 104 9.69 -7.64 -7.80
CA ASP A 104 9.69 -8.37 -6.53
C ASP A 104 8.58 -9.44 -6.50
N ALA A 105 7.38 -9.09 -6.98
CA ALA A 105 6.28 -10.04 -7.07
C ALA A 105 6.62 -11.24 -7.95
N ARG A 106 7.19 -10.99 -9.13
CA ARG A 106 7.62 -12.07 -10.05
C ARG A 106 8.77 -12.90 -9.48
N ALA A 107 9.79 -12.24 -8.92
CA ALA A 107 10.95 -12.92 -8.34
C ALA A 107 10.56 -13.83 -7.16
N LYS A 108 9.53 -13.45 -6.40
CA LYS A 108 8.99 -14.23 -5.28
C LYS A 108 7.92 -15.25 -5.73
N GLY A 109 7.68 -15.42 -7.03
CA GLY A 109 6.67 -16.34 -7.57
C GLY A 109 5.26 -16.01 -7.14
N LYS A 110 4.94 -14.72 -6.92
CA LYS A 110 3.60 -14.28 -6.55
C LYS A 110 2.61 -14.41 -7.71
N SER A 111 1.34 -14.68 -7.38
CA SER A 111 0.26 -14.77 -8.37
C SER A 111 -0.15 -13.41 -8.92
N GLY A 112 0.27 -12.32 -8.31
CA GLY A 112 -0.01 -10.96 -8.75
C GLY A 112 0.17 -9.92 -7.65
N VAL A 113 -0.33 -8.72 -7.95
CA VAL A 113 -0.37 -7.59 -7.02
C VAL A 113 -1.79 -7.06 -6.97
N CYS A 114 -2.31 -6.74 -5.79
CA CYS A 114 -3.62 -6.11 -5.61
C CYS A 114 -3.52 -4.85 -4.75
N MET A 115 -4.51 -3.98 -4.87
CA MET A 115 -4.59 -2.72 -4.14
C MET A 115 -6.02 -2.24 -3.99
N LEU A 116 -6.26 -1.36 -3.02
CA LEU A 116 -7.54 -0.69 -2.86
C LEU A 116 -7.71 0.42 -3.90
N GLY A 117 -8.86 0.42 -4.55
CA GLY A 117 -9.35 1.47 -5.43
C GLY A 117 -10.76 1.90 -5.05
N ALA A 118 -11.40 2.71 -5.88
CA ALA A 118 -12.80 3.07 -5.74
C ALA A 118 -13.42 3.40 -7.11
N ALA A 119 -14.75 3.26 -7.25
CA ALA A 119 -15.47 3.61 -8.47
C ALA A 119 -15.25 5.09 -8.89
N LYS A 120 -15.08 5.96 -7.89
CA LYS A 120 -14.62 7.34 -8.10
C LYS A 120 -13.32 7.55 -7.34
N GLN A 121 -12.28 8.08 -8.01
CA GLN A 121 -10.98 8.34 -7.40
C GLN A 121 -11.14 9.16 -6.11
N LYS A 122 -10.55 8.69 -5.03
CA LYS A 122 -10.49 9.38 -3.74
C LYS A 122 -9.09 9.96 -3.54
N ALA A 123 -8.99 11.15 -2.96
CA ALA A 123 -7.73 11.89 -2.83
C ALA A 123 -6.64 11.15 -2.03
N TRP A 124 -7.05 10.25 -1.14
CA TRP A 124 -6.14 9.47 -0.29
C TRP A 124 -5.80 8.07 -0.83
N LEU A 125 -6.41 7.66 -1.96
CA LEU A 125 -6.03 6.44 -2.67
C LEU A 125 -4.92 6.72 -3.69
N SER A 126 -4.09 5.73 -3.93
CA SER A 126 -3.14 5.75 -5.05
C SER A 126 -3.89 5.94 -6.38
N ASP A 127 -3.24 6.62 -7.33
CA ASP A 127 -3.85 6.93 -8.62
C ASP A 127 -4.21 5.65 -9.39
N GLN A 128 -5.50 5.46 -9.65
CA GLN A 128 -6.03 4.28 -10.32
C GLN A 128 -5.75 4.29 -11.83
N GLY A 129 -5.71 5.47 -12.44
CA GLY A 129 -5.32 5.60 -13.85
C GLY A 129 -3.88 5.16 -14.06
N PHE A 130 -2.99 5.54 -13.14
CA PHE A 130 -1.61 5.08 -13.14
C PHE A 130 -1.52 3.55 -12.97
N ALA A 131 -2.25 2.97 -12.01
CA ALA A 131 -2.30 1.52 -11.82
C ALA A 131 -2.89 0.81 -13.06
N GLY A 132 -3.95 1.36 -13.66
CA GLY A 132 -4.58 0.84 -14.86
C GLY A 132 -3.62 0.77 -16.06
N ALA A 133 -2.68 1.73 -16.18
CA ALA A 133 -1.65 1.70 -17.22
C ALA A 133 -0.68 0.51 -17.09
N TYR A 134 -0.60 -0.11 -15.90
CA TYR A 134 0.12 -1.35 -15.66
C TYR A 134 -0.73 -2.62 -15.80
N GLY A 135 -2.01 -2.46 -16.13
CA GLY A 135 -2.94 -3.57 -16.32
C GLY A 135 -3.71 -3.99 -15.07
N PHE A 136 -3.69 -3.20 -14.00
CA PHE A 136 -4.58 -3.43 -12.86
C PHE A 136 -6.03 -3.26 -13.31
N GLN A 137 -6.88 -4.22 -12.94
CA GLN A 137 -8.30 -4.24 -13.27
C GLN A 137 -9.13 -4.40 -11.99
N PRO A 138 -10.33 -3.83 -11.93
CA PRO A 138 -11.27 -4.14 -10.86
C PRO A 138 -11.64 -5.63 -10.88
N VAL A 139 -11.43 -6.32 -9.76
CA VAL A 139 -11.72 -7.75 -9.61
C VAL A 139 -12.84 -8.01 -8.60
N ASP A 140 -13.10 -7.04 -7.72
CA ASP A 140 -14.21 -7.09 -6.75
C ASP A 140 -14.63 -5.67 -6.34
N ALA A 141 -15.84 -5.54 -5.77
CA ALA A 141 -16.38 -4.27 -5.32
C ALA A 141 -17.17 -4.42 -4.01
N ALA A 142 -17.19 -3.34 -3.22
CA ALA A 142 -17.99 -3.22 -2.01
C ALA A 142 -19.13 -2.21 -2.22
N ASP A 143 -20.23 -2.35 -1.47
CA ASP A 143 -21.40 -1.46 -1.52
C ASP A 143 -21.06 0.00 -1.23
N SER A 144 -19.99 0.23 -0.47
CA SER A 144 -19.43 1.55 -0.17
C SER A 144 -18.76 2.25 -1.35
N GLY A 145 -18.69 1.58 -2.52
CA GLY A 145 -18.06 2.09 -3.74
C GLY A 145 -16.56 1.89 -3.81
N TYR A 146 -15.96 1.20 -2.84
CA TYR A 146 -14.58 0.73 -2.94
C TYR A 146 -14.47 -0.44 -3.92
N GLN A 147 -13.33 -0.53 -4.57
CA GLN A 147 -12.99 -1.59 -5.52
C GLN A 147 -11.66 -2.23 -5.12
N LEU A 148 -11.57 -3.53 -5.29
CA LEU A 148 -10.30 -4.23 -5.26
C LEU A 148 -9.75 -4.26 -6.68
N LEU A 149 -8.59 -3.69 -6.89
CA LEU A 149 -7.88 -3.75 -8.15
C LEU A 149 -6.80 -4.82 -8.08
N ALA A 150 -6.63 -5.59 -9.13
CA ALA A 150 -5.55 -6.57 -9.21
C ALA A 150 -4.91 -6.62 -10.59
N LEU A 151 -3.60 -6.82 -10.60
CA LEU A 151 -2.82 -7.29 -11.74
C LEU A 151 -2.43 -8.73 -11.45
N SER A 152 -3.10 -9.66 -12.11
CA SER A 152 -2.92 -11.10 -11.92
C SER A 152 -1.93 -11.65 -12.95
N PHE A 153 -0.94 -12.42 -12.49
CA PHE A 153 0.00 -13.16 -13.33
C PHE A 153 -0.47 -14.60 -13.52
N ALA A 154 -1.09 -15.18 -12.48
CA ALA A 154 -1.62 -16.54 -12.46
C ALA A 154 -2.60 -16.73 -11.30
N GLY A 155 -3.32 -17.85 -11.30
CA GLY A 155 -4.15 -18.29 -10.18
C GLY A 155 -5.50 -17.56 -10.06
N THR A 156 -6.11 -17.72 -8.88
CA THR A 156 -7.42 -17.13 -8.57
C THR A 156 -7.22 -15.69 -8.10
N VAL A 157 -8.01 -14.77 -8.64
CA VAL A 157 -7.97 -13.35 -8.24
C VAL A 157 -8.42 -13.16 -6.79
N PRO A 158 -7.84 -12.19 -6.05
CA PRO A 158 -8.28 -11.87 -4.70
C PRO A 158 -9.68 -11.25 -4.69
N ARG A 159 -10.32 -11.26 -3.53
CA ARG A 159 -11.63 -10.66 -3.30
C ARG A 159 -11.70 -10.00 -1.93
N PHE A 160 -12.62 -9.10 -1.73
CA PHE A 160 -12.91 -8.59 -0.40
C PHE A 160 -13.45 -9.70 0.50
N ALA A 161 -13.06 -9.69 1.77
CA ALA A 161 -13.72 -10.51 2.78
C ALA A 161 -15.22 -10.16 2.86
N PRO A 162 -16.11 -11.13 3.11
CA PRO A 162 -17.56 -10.89 3.07
C PRO A 162 -18.02 -9.74 3.95
N GLY A 163 -17.42 -9.57 5.14
CA GLY A 163 -17.73 -8.48 6.06
C GLY A 163 -17.36 -7.09 5.53
N ALA A 164 -16.35 -6.98 4.67
CA ALA A 164 -15.92 -5.71 4.10
C ALA A 164 -16.78 -5.23 2.91
N LYS A 165 -17.64 -6.09 2.38
CA LYS A 165 -18.52 -5.74 1.25
C LYS A 165 -19.76 -4.97 1.68
N ARG A 166 -20.19 -5.11 2.92
CA ARG A 166 -21.41 -4.51 3.43
C ARG A 166 -21.28 -2.99 3.56
N GLY A 167 -22.26 -2.26 3.05
CA GLY A 167 -22.32 -0.79 3.16
C GLY A 167 -22.78 -0.31 4.55
N THR A 168 -23.41 -1.19 5.33
CA THR A 168 -23.95 -0.90 6.67
C THR A 168 -23.59 -2.00 7.65
N ILE A 169 -23.36 -1.63 8.89
CA ILE A 169 -23.15 -2.52 10.03
C ILE A 169 -24.46 -2.53 10.83
N GLU A 170 -25.05 -3.71 11.03
CA GLU A 170 -26.32 -3.86 11.78
C GLU A 170 -26.11 -3.92 13.30
N GLU A 171 -24.88 -4.03 13.77
CA GLU A 171 -24.54 -4.10 15.19
C GLU A 171 -24.75 -2.74 15.86
N GLN A 172 -25.31 -2.76 17.06
CA GLN A 172 -25.61 -1.55 17.84
C GLN A 172 -24.43 -1.07 18.68
N ASP A 173 -23.39 -1.88 18.83
CA ASP A 173 -22.20 -1.55 19.60
C ASP A 173 -21.12 -0.92 18.71
N LEU A 174 -20.41 0.08 19.26
CA LEU A 174 -19.30 0.71 18.56
C LEU A 174 -18.11 -0.26 18.51
N THR A 175 -17.79 -0.73 17.32
CA THR A 175 -16.58 -1.50 17.03
C THR A 175 -15.64 -0.69 16.18
N ILE A 176 -14.41 -0.49 16.65
CA ILE A 176 -13.36 0.23 15.93
C ILE A 176 -12.28 -0.75 15.52
N TYR A 177 -12.13 -0.97 14.21
CA TYR A 177 -10.99 -1.68 13.65
C TYR A 177 -9.92 -0.66 13.28
N PHE A 178 -8.72 -0.85 13.80
CA PHE A 178 -7.62 0.08 13.61
C PHE A 178 -6.35 -0.64 13.17
N SER A 179 -5.66 -0.06 12.19
CA SER A 179 -4.31 -0.47 11.79
C SER A 179 -3.41 0.77 11.78
N PRO A 180 -2.22 0.71 12.39
CA PRO A 180 -1.25 1.80 12.33
C PRO A 180 -0.55 1.95 10.97
N GLN A 181 -0.97 1.21 9.95
CA GLN A 181 -0.35 1.24 8.62
C GLN A 181 -0.37 2.65 8.01
N CYS A 182 -1.48 3.35 8.11
CA CYS A 182 -1.57 4.74 7.63
C CYS A 182 -1.81 5.71 8.80
N PRO A 183 -0.84 6.54 9.18
CA PRO A 183 -1.00 7.49 10.29
C PRO A 183 -1.90 8.68 9.96
N TYR A 184 -2.37 8.79 8.71
CA TYR A 184 -3.23 9.89 8.25
C TYR A 184 -4.72 9.54 8.30
N ILE A 185 -5.06 8.26 8.23
CA ILE A 185 -6.45 7.75 8.21
C ILE A 185 -6.75 7.10 9.54
#